data_a8dadcd2df6d1354d60ceb7fda45046b
#
_entry.id   a8dadcd2df6d1354d60ceb7fda45046b
#
_cell.length_a   1.000
_cell.length_b   1.000
_cell.length_c   1.000
_cell.angle_alpha   90.00
_cell.angle_beta   90.00
_cell.angle_gamma   90.00
#
_symmetry.space_group_name_H-M   'P 1'
#
loop_
_entity.id
_entity.type
_entity.pdbx_description
1 polymer ?
#
loop_
_entity_poly.entity_id
_entity_poly.type
_entity_poly.pdbx_seq_one_letter_code
_entity_poly.pdbx_strand_id
1 'polypeptide(L)'
;KYQKIKHHLYGFHNVTKNFSTGDWLKLVIIKIKEVKKRKKTPILVGGTGLYFKALTDGLVKIPNISLKLRNQIRDLQKKLGQKKFHEKLLKLDPSLKGKINPTDTQRSIRAYEVKKFTKKSLHEWFKNTKSNFVKDDFFKVYIDFPREELIERINLRTSRMIENGAIKEVKKFIKLKIRKDKSVNKAIGVTEIKDFLNKEKDLGQIKEKIAIKTRQYAKRQSTWARGNMTSWIMLKPKDINKFLKKI
;
A
#
# COMPACT_ATOMS: atom_id res chain seq x y z
N LYS A 1 -2.31 14.42 18.51
CA LYS A 1 -1.37 13.76 19.44
C LYS A 1 -2.09 12.67 20.21
N TYR A 2 -1.54 11.45 20.22
CA TYR A 2 -1.99 10.39 21.12
C TYR A 2 -0.95 10.26 22.25
N GLN A 3 -1.37 10.27 23.50
CA GLN A 3 -0.48 10.18 24.68
C GLN A 3 0.73 11.14 24.60
N LYS A 4 0.52 12.38 24.17
CA LYS A 4 1.58 13.41 23.99
C LYS A 4 2.62 13.10 22.88
N ILE A 5 2.56 11.95 22.22
CA ILE A 5 3.47 11.59 21.13
C ILE A 5 3.02 12.24 19.83
N LYS A 6 3.94 12.87 19.12
CA LYS A 6 3.66 13.50 17.83
C LYS A 6 3.59 12.45 16.72
N HIS A 7 2.42 12.34 16.08
CA HIS A 7 2.22 11.49 14.92
C HIS A 7 2.40 12.29 13.63
N HIS A 8 3.04 11.70 12.64
CA HIS A 8 3.35 12.33 11.36
C HIS A 8 2.70 11.56 10.20
N LEU A 9 2.44 12.24 9.10
CA LEU A 9 1.91 11.69 7.85
C LEU A 9 0.52 11.03 7.99
N TYR A 10 -0.33 11.58 8.87
CA TYR A 10 -1.74 11.23 8.98
C TYR A 10 -2.61 12.40 8.50
N GLY A 11 -3.61 12.13 7.66
CA GLY A 11 -4.60 13.13 7.21
C GLY A 11 -4.02 14.36 6.49
N PHE A 12 -2.84 14.26 5.89
CA PHE A 12 -2.11 15.39 5.31
C PHE A 12 -2.32 15.54 3.80
N HIS A 13 -2.79 14.49 3.13
CA HIS A 13 -2.87 14.47 1.67
C HIS A 13 -4.29 14.67 1.17
N ASN A 14 -4.46 15.54 0.17
CA ASN A 14 -5.76 15.78 -0.43
C ASN A 14 -6.17 14.59 -1.32
N VAL A 15 -7.37 14.05 -1.09
CA VAL A 15 -7.91 12.87 -1.78
C VAL A 15 -8.08 13.05 -3.30
N THR A 16 -8.14 14.29 -3.80
CA THR A 16 -8.22 14.59 -5.24
C THR A 16 -6.90 14.43 -5.96
N LYS A 17 -5.78 14.52 -5.22
CA LYS A 17 -4.42 14.42 -5.77
C LYS A 17 -3.92 12.98 -5.79
N ASN A 18 -3.05 12.65 -6.74
CA ASN A 18 -2.36 11.37 -6.74
C ASN A 18 -1.25 11.37 -5.71
N PHE A 19 -1.03 10.23 -5.07
CA PHE A 19 0.05 10.03 -4.12
C PHE A 19 0.75 8.71 -4.40
N SER A 20 2.03 8.75 -4.68
CA SER A 20 2.83 7.59 -5.04
C SER A 20 3.72 7.12 -3.88
N THR A 21 4.25 5.91 -3.97
CA THR A 21 5.29 5.42 -3.06
C THR A 21 6.53 6.32 -3.06
N GLY A 22 6.87 6.91 -4.22
CA GLY A 22 7.98 7.87 -4.32
C GLY A 22 7.72 9.16 -3.55
N ASP A 23 6.48 9.69 -3.60
CA ASP A 23 6.10 10.88 -2.84
C ASP A 23 6.13 10.57 -1.33
N TRP A 24 5.61 9.42 -0.92
CA TRP A 24 5.69 8.96 0.45
C TRP A 24 7.15 8.84 0.93
N LEU A 25 8.02 8.23 0.12
CA LEU A 25 9.43 8.04 0.47
C LEU A 25 10.15 9.38 0.71
N LYS A 26 9.92 10.38 -0.15
CA LYS A 26 10.48 11.72 0.04
C LYS A 26 10.03 12.33 1.37
N LEU A 27 8.73 12.26 1.66
CA LEU A 27 8.18 12.86 2.88
C LEU A 27 8.64 12.14 4.15
N VAL A 28 8.70 10.79 4.15
CA VAL A 28 9.14 10.05 5.32
C VAL A 28 10.62 10.29 5.63
N ILE A 29 11.47 10.40 4.61
CA ILE A 29 12.90 10.73 4.80
C ILE A 29 13.04 12.10 5.48
N ILE A 30 12.29 13.11 5.02
CA ILE A 30 12.29 14.44 5.66
C ILE A 30 11.85 14.31 7.13
N LYS A 31 10.78 13.56 7.42
CA LYS A 31 10.29 13.39 8.79
C LYS A 31 11.27 12.63 9.69
N ILE A 32 11.95 11.61 9.17
CA ILE A 32 13.02 10.91 9.89
C ILE A 32 14.13 11.89 10.29
N LYS A 33 14.61 12.71 9.34
CA LYS A 33 15.64 13.72 9.59
C LYS A 33 15.20 14.76 10.63
N GLU A 34 13.96 15.27 10.54
CA GLU A 34 13.38 16.21 11.49
C GLU A 34 13.30 15.62 12.91
N VAL A 35 12.93 14.36 13.05
CA VAL A 35 12.84 13.68 14.36
C VAL A 35 14.24 13.45 14.94
N LYS A 36 15.20 12.96 14.12
CA LYS A 36 16.60 12.77 14.53
C LYS A 36 17.26 14.10 14.93
N LYS A 37 17.01 15.21 14.22
CA LYS A 37 17.53 16.55 14.57
C LYS A 37 17.10 16.99 15.97
N ARG A 38 15.95 16.55 16.44
CA ARG A 38 15.45 16.80 17.80
C ARG A 38 15.95 15.77 18.83
N LYS A 39 16.96 14.97 18.50
CA LYS A 39 17.49 13.88 19.33
C LYS A 39 16.41 12.88 19.79
N LYS A 40 15.42 12.61 18.92
CA LYS A 40 14.34 11.63 19.17
C LYS A 40 14.44 10.47 18.19
N THR A 41 13.96 9.31 18.61
CA THR A 41 13.90 8.10 17.78
C THR A 41 12.66 8.12 16.90
N PRO A 42 12.79 8.09 15.56
CA PRO A 42 11.66 7.95 14.66
C PRO A 42 11.17 6.50 14.66
N ILE A 43 9.90 6.30 15.00
CA ILE A 43 9.24 4.99 14.95
C ILE A 43 8.28 4.97 13.77
N LEU A 44 8.51 4.05 12.81
CA LEU A 44 7.66 3.89 11.63
C LEU A 44 6.73 2.69 11.85
N VAL A 45 5.43 2.95 11.80
CA VAL A 45 4.40 1.93 12.02
C VAL A 45 3.49 1.85 10.79
N GLY A 46 3.24 0.66 10.30
CA GLY A 46 2.33 0.46 9.18
C GLY A 46 2.23 -0.99 8.74
N GLY A 47 1.40 -1.23 7.71
CA GLY A 47 1.20 -2.56 7.12
C GLY A 47 1.45 -2.60 5.61
N THR A 48 1.87 -1.49 4.99
CA THR A 48 2.16 -1.43 3.55
C THR A 48 3.61 -1.84 3.30
N GLY A 49 3.83 -3.14 3.03
CA GLY A 49 5.17 -3.68 2.83
C GLY A 49 5.99 -2.97 1.76
N LEU A 50 5.35 -2.53 0.66
CA LEU A 50 6.04 -1.75 -0.38
C LEU A 50 6.67 -0.45 0.15
N TYR A 51 6.04 0.20 1.13
CA TYR A 51 6.60 1.41 1.74
C TYR A 51 7.85 1.09 2.55
N PHE A 52 7.81 0.04 3.36
CA PHE A 52 8.99 -0.42 4.10
C PHE A 52 10.11 -0.81 3.15
N LYS A 53 9.81 -1.61 2.11
CA LYS A 53 10.80 -2.00 1.11
C LYS A 53 11.41 -0.80 0.40
N ALA A 54 10.61 0.19 0.01
CA ALA A 54 11.11 1.41 -0.62
C ALA A 54 12.04 2.21 0.30
N LEU A 55 11.81 2.17 1.61
CA LEU A 55 12.64 2.84 2.59
C LEU A 55 13.94 2.08 2.88
N THR A 56 13.86 0.75 3.09
CA THR A 56 15.01 -0.08 3.48
C THR A 56 15.89 -0.48 2.32
N ASP A 57 15.29 -0.85 1.19
CA ASP A 57 16.00 -1.38 0.02
C ASP A 57 16.13 -0.33 -1.09
N GLY A 58 15.36 0.74 -0.97
CA GLY A 58 15.33 1.81 -1.96
C GLY A 58 14.18 1.69 -2.96
N LEU A 59 14.02 2.74 -3.75
CA LEU A 59 13.07 2.80 -4.84
C LEU A 59 13.79 3.21 -6.12
N VAL A 60 13.61 2.42 -7.16
CA VAL A 60 14.22 2.71 -8.46
C VAL A 60 13.73 4.04 -9.03
N LYS A 61 14.66 4.88 -9.47
CA LYS A 61 14.38 6.19 -10.06
C LYS A 61 14.16 6.07 -11.56
N ILE A 62 12.94 5.69 -11.95
CA ILE A 62 12.52 5.67 -13.35
C ILE A 62 12.11 7.09 -13.77
N PRO A 63 12.53 7.57 -14.97
CA PRO A 63 12.11 8.87 -15.48
C PRO A 63 10.59 9.03 -15.50
N ASN A 64 10.11 10.27 -15.41
CA ASN A 64 8.67 10.54 -15.37
C ASN A 64 8.02 10.24 -16.73
N ILE A 65 7.12 9.27 -16.74
CA ILE A 65 6.36 8.86 -17.93
C ILE A 65 5.12 9.74 -18.05
N SER A 66 4.94 10.37 -19.21
CA SER A 66 3.82 11.28 -19.46
C SER A 66 2.46 10.62 -19.24
N LEU A 67 1.49 11.40 -18.77
CA LEU A 67 0.12 10.93 -18.57
C LEU A 67 -0.53 10.45 -19.88
N LYS A 68 -0.19 11.08 -21.02
CA LYS A 68 -0.65 10.68 -22.34
C LYS A 68 -0.26 9.22 -22.63
N LEU A 69 1.01 8.89 -22.51
CA LEU A 69 1.51 7.53 -22.73
C LEU A 69 0.89 6.52 -21.75
N ARG A 70 0.79 6.87 -20.48
CA ARG A 70 0.17 6.02 -19.47
C ARG A 70 -1.29 5.71 -19.79
N ASN A 71 -2.06 6.70 -20.22
CA ASN A 71 -3.46 6.50 -20.59
C ASN A 71 -3.58 5.62 -21.84
N GLN A 72 -2.77 5.88 -22.87
CA GLN A 72 -2.74 5.02 -24.07
C GLN A 72 -2.47 3.55 -23.75
N ILE A 73 -1.51 3.28 -22.85
CA ILE A 73 -1.18 1.89 -22.47
C ILE A 73 -2.29 1.25 -21.66
N ARG A 74 -2.94 1.99 -20.77
CA ARG A 74 -4.09 1.50 -19.99
C ARG A 74 -5.30 1.20 -20.88
N ASP A 75 -5.55 2.06 -21.87
CA ASP A 75 -6.64 1.86 -22.81
C ASP A 75 -6.34 0.67 -23.74
N LEU A 76 -5.09 0.51 -24.17
CA LEU A 76 -4.64 -0.67 -24.88
C LEU A 76 -4.86 -1.96 -24.06
N GLN A 77 -4.52 -1.94 -22.77
CA GLN A 77 -4.75 -3.08 -21.87
C GLN A 77 -6.23 -3.41 -21.73
N LYS A 78 -7.10 -2.39 -21.57
CA LYS A 78 -8.54 -2.59 -21.50
C LYS A 78 -9.10 -3.20 -22.81
N LYS A 79 -8.65 -2.70 -23.96
CA LYS A 79 -9.06 -3.18 -25.28
C LYS A 79 -8.66 -4.63 -25.53
N LEU A 80 -7.44 -5.02 -25.16
CA LEU A 80 -6.92 -6.36 -25.42
C LEU A 80 -7.34 -7.39 -24.36
N GLY A 81 -7.70 -6.95 -23.17
CA GLY A 81 -7.80 -7.81 -21.99
C GLY A 81 -6.43 -8.24 -21.46
N GLN A 82 -6.41 -8.83 -20.26
CA GLN A 82 -5.15 -9.09 -19.54
C GLN A 82 -4.25 -10.13 -20.24
N LYS A 83 -4.81 -11.23 -20.75
CA LYS A 83 -4.05 -12.31 -21.38
C LYS A 83 -3.29 -11.81 -22.62
N LYS A 84 -4.00 -11.23 -23.59
CA LYS A 84 -3.39 -10.72 -24.83
C LYS A 84 -2.43 -9.55 -24.56
N PHE A 85 -2.73 -8.71 -23.55
CA PHE A 85 -1.82 -7.64 -23.15
C PHE A 85 -0.52 -8.17 -22.56
N HIS A 86 -0.57 -9.22 -21.73
CA HIS A 86 0.62 -9.87 -21.18
C HIS A 86 1.47 -10.50 -22.30
N GLU A 87 0.86 -11.20 -23.24
CA GLU A 87 1.56 -11.73 -24.42
C GLU A 87 2.26 -10.60 -25.22
N LYS A 88 1.57 -9.47 -25.42
CA LYS A 88 2.14 -8.27 -26.07
C LYS A 88 3.31 -7.67 -25.27
N LEU A 89 3.22 -7.69 -23.92
CA LEU A 89 4.32 -7.29 -23.05
C LEU A 89 5.54 -8.19 -23.25
N LEU A 90 5.35 -9.53 -23.28
CA LEU A 90 6.46 -10.47 -23.46
C LEU A 90 7.11 -10.37 -24.85
N LYS A 91 6.35 -10.02 -25.90
CA LYS A 91 6.92 -9.69 -27.22
C LYS A 91 7.75 -8.42 -27.18
N LEU A 92 7.34 -7.40 -26.39
CA LEU A 92 8.10 -6.15 -26.23
C LEU A 92 9.34 -6.31 -25.33
N ASP A 93 9.24 -7.16 -24.32
CA ASP A 93 10.28 -7.40 -23.32
C ASP A 93 10.35 -8.88 -22.92
N PRO A 94 11.01 -9.72 -23.74
CA PRO A 94 11.13 -11.17 -23.48
C PRO A 94 11.82 -11.50 -22.14
N SER A 95 12.64 -10.58 -21.61
CA SER A 95 13.36 -10.76 -20.35
C SER A 95 12.43 -10.87 -19.12
N LEU A 96 11.14 -10.57 -19.29
CA LEU A 96 10.12 -10.64 -18.22
C LEU A 96 9.40 -11.98 -18.15
N LYS A 97 9.69 -12.93 -19.04
CA LYS A 97 9.08 -14.28 -19.00
C LYS A 97 9.36 -14.92 -17.64
N GLY A 98 8.32 -15.42 -16.99
CA GLY A 98 8.38 -16.00 -15.64
C GLY A 98 8.58 -15.02 -14.48
N LYS A 99 8.81 -13.72 -14.73
CA LYS A 99 9.05 -12.69 -13.68
C LYS A 99 7.81 -11.90 -13.30
N ILE A 100 6.81 -11.86 -14.17
CA ILE A 100 5.52 -11.20 -13.91
C ILE A 100 4.42 -12.23 -14.09
N ASN A 101 3.56 -12.36 -13.08
CA ASN A 101 2.40 -13.25 -13.17
C ASN A 101 1.48 -12.76 -14.31
N PRO A 102 1.07 -13.66 -15.24
CA PRO A 102 0.19 -13.30 -16.35
C PRO A 102 -1.11 -12.60 -15.95
N THR A 103 -1.61 -12.86 -14.75
CA THR A 103 -2.83 -12.23 -14.22
C THR A 103 -2.58 -10.88 -13.53
N ASP A 104 -1.31 -10.48 -13.32
CA ASP A 104 -0.98 -9.21 -12.65
C ASP A 104 -1.02 -8.04 -13.63
N THR A 105 -2.20 -7.47 -13.76
CA THR A 105 -2.47 -6.33 -14.65
C THR A 105 -1.60 -5.10 -14.31
N GLN A 106 -1.43 -4.81 -13.02
CA GLN A 106 -0.72 -3.59 -12.61
C GLN A 106 0.78 -3.66 -12.92
N ARG A 107 1.40 -4.81 -12.63
CA ARG A 107 2.82 -5.02 -12.98
C ARG A 107 3.02 -5.12 -14.48
N SER A 108 2.11 -5.74 -15.22
CA SER A 108 2.17 -5.82 -16.68
C SER A 108 2.09 -4.42 -17.31
N ILE A 109 1.14 -3.59 -16.89
CA ILE A 109 1.02 -2.20 -17.38
C ILE A 109 2.30 -1.41 -17.05
N ARG A 110 2.78 -1.50 -15.81
CA ARG A 110 3.97 -0.76 -15.40
C ARG A 110 5.22 -1.16 -16.17
N ALA A 111 5.43 -2.45 -16.38
CA ALA A 111 6.55 -2.96 -17.17
C ALA A 111 6.48 -2.48 -18.63
N TYR A 112 5.28 -2.52 -19.22
CA TYR A 112 5.05 -2.03 -20.58
C TYR A 112 5.32 -0.53 -20.70
N GLU A 113 4.82 0.29 -19.75
CA GLU A 113 5.08 1.74 -19.68
C GLU A 113 6.57 2.02 -19.66
N VAL A 114 7.31 1.34 -18.79
CA VAL A 114 8.76 1.56 -18.61
C VAL A 114 9.53 1.15 -19.85
N LYS A 115 9.31 -0.05 -20.37
CA LYS A 115 9.99 -0.54 -21.58
C LYS A 115 9.71 0.34 -22.80
N LYS A 116 8.45 0.73 -22.99
CA LYS A 116 8.05 1.60 -24.11
C LYS A 116 8.72 2.97 -24.06
N PHE A 117 8.80 3.56 -22.86
CA PHE A 117 9.33 4.89 -22.66
C PHE A 117 10.88 4.91 -22.61
N THR A 118 11.50 4.00 -21.85
CA THR A 118 12.94 4.05 -21.56
C THR A 118 13.76 3.12 -22.44
N LYS A 119 13.13 2.26 -23.25
CA LYS A 119 13.76 1.16 -24.00
C LYS A 119 14.45 0.10 -23.14
N LYS A 120 14.57 0.30 -21.81
CA LYS A 120 15.15 -0.64 -20.86
C LYS A 120 14.07 -1.43 -20.15
N SER A 121 14.36 -2.69 -19.80
CA SER A 121 13.44 -3.53 -19.01
C SER A 121 13.25 -2.97 -17.61
N LEU A 122 12.02 -3.11 -17.05
CA LEU A 122 11.78 -2.79 -15.65
C LEU A 122 12.71 -3.59 -14.71
N HIS A 123 13.04 -4.83 -15.09
CA HIS A 123 13.96 -5.67 -14.34
C HIS A 123 15.40 -5.12 -14.32
N GLU A 124 15.88 -4.55 -15.43
CA GLU A 124 17.18 -3.89 -15.51
C GLU A 124 17.23 -2.65 -14.60
N TRP A 125 16.15 -1.88 -14.58
CA TRP A 125 16.04 -0.75 -13.68
C TRP A 125 16.14 -1.17 -12.20
N PHE A 126 15.52 -2.28 -11.81
CA PHE A 126 15.57 -2.77 -10.42
C PHE A 126 16.98 -3.18 -9.97
N LYS A 127 17.86 -3.64 -10.86
CA LYS A 127 19.24 -3.97 -10.51
C LYS A 127 20.04 -2.78 -9.98
N ASN A 128 19.67 -1.57 -10.38
CA ASN A 128 20.35 -0.32 -9.99
C ASN A 128 19.62 0.43 -8.86
N THR A 129 18.78 -0.26 -8.10
CA THR A 129 18.10 0.35 -6.96
C THR A 129 19.08 0.58 -5.82
N LYS A 130 19.08 1.82 -5.26
CA LYS A 130 19.88 2.17 -4.09
C LYS A 130 18.99 2.73 -3.00
N SER A 131 19.25 2.32 -1.77
CA SER A 131 18.59 2.89 -0.60
C SER A 131 19.24 4.22 -0.21
N ASN A 132 18.46 5.10 0.43
CA ASN A 132 18.97 6.30 1.10
C ASN A 132 19.54 6.02 2.48
N PHE A 133 19.44 4.78 2.94
CA PHE A 133 19.84 4.33 4.27
C PHE A 133 20.69 3.07 4.16
N VAL A 134 21.57 2.86 5.12
CA VAL A 134 22.30 1.60 5.26
C VAL A 134 21.45 0.59 6.04
N LYS A 135 21.82 -0.68 5.97
CA LYS A 135 21.05 -1.78 6.56
C LYS A 135 20.84 -1.62 8.07
N ASP A 136 21.83 -1.06 8.75
CA ASP A 136 21.86 -0.92 10.21
C ASP A 136 21.19 0.38 10.73
N ASP A 137 20.73 1.25 9.80
CA ASP A 137 19.94 2.42 10.18
C ASP A 137 18.56 2.08 10.76
N PHE A 138 18.12 0.83 10.62
CA PHE A 138 16.79 0.40 11.02
C PHE A 138 16.82 -0.83 11.93
N PHE A 139 16.16 -0.70 13.04
CA PHE A 139 15.72 -1.83 13.85
C PHE A 139 14.37 -2.32 13.31
N LYS A 140 14.33 -3.54 12.76
CA LYS A 140 13.19 -4.02 11.94
C LYS A 140 12.43 -5.09 12.71
N VAL A 141 11.17 -4.81 13.02
CA VAL A 141 10.28 -5.70 13.77
C VAL A 141 9.00 -5.94 12.99
N TYR A 142 8.59 -7.18 12.89
CA TYR A 142 7.28 -7.60 12.41
C TYR A 142 6.48 -8.21 13.55
N ILE A 143 5.29 -7.67 13.81
CA ILE A 143 4.38 -8.19 14.84
C ILE A 143 3.42 -9.16 14.18
N ASP A 144 3.56 -10.45 14.49
CA ASP A 144 2.72 -11.52 13.94
C ASP A 144 1.60 -11.88 14.92
N PHE A 145 0.39 -11.46 14.56
CA PHE A 145 -0.80 -11.75 15.36
C PHE A 145 -1.31 -13.17 15.09
N PRO A 146 -1.70 -13.94 16.13
CA PRO A 146 -2.50 -15.14 15.96
C PRO A 146 -3.75 -14.84 15.14
N ARG A 147 -4.13 -15.79 14.28
CA ARG A 147 -5.22 -15.57 13.31
C ARG A 147 -6.56 -15.25 13.97
N GLU A 148 -6.89 -15.96 15.02
CA GLU A 148 -8.13 -15.80 15.78
C GLU A 148 -8.20 -14.42 16.41
N GLU A 149 -7.17 -14.02 17.13
CA GLU A 149 -7.05 -12.69 17.74
C GLU A 149 -7.15 -11.58 16.69
N LEU A 150 -6.51 -11.75 15.54
CA LEU A 150 -6.58 -10.78 14.45
C LEU A 150 -8.00 -10.64 13.89
N ILE A 151 -8.75 -11.74 13.76
CA ILE A 151 -10.14 -11.72 13.29
C ILE A 151 -11.04 -10.98 14.28
N GLU A 152 -10.92 -11.25 15.57
CA GLU A 152 -11.68 -10.55 16.62
C GLU A 152 -11.41 -9.04 16.60
N ARG A 153 -10.15 -8.65 16.53
CA ARG A 153 -9.72 -7.24 16.43
C ARG A 153 -10.27 -6.55 15.18
N ILE A 154 -10.33 -7.26 14.05
CA ILE A 154 -10.91 -6.73 12.80
C ILE A 154 -12.40 -6.50 12.97
N ASN A 155 -13.14 -7.45 13.55
CA ASN A 155 -14.57 -7.33 13.76
C ASN A 155 -14.88 -6.16 14.72
N LEU A 156 -14.19 -6.08 15.85
CA LEU A 156 -14.35 -5.00 16.82
C LEU A 156 -14.00 -3.63 16.19
N ARG A 157 -12.90 -3.55 15.45
CA ARG A 157 -12.52 -2.32 14.73
C ARG A 157 -13.58 -1.91 13.72
N THR A 158 -14.17 -2.85 12.99
CA THR A 158 -15.20 -2.57 12.00
C THR A 158 -16.43 -1.97 12.65
N SER A 159 -16.90 -2.54 13.77
CA SER A 159 -18.03 -2.01 14.54
C SER A 159 -17.73 -0.59 15.03
N ARG A 160 -16.61 -0.40 15.71
CA ARG A 160 -16.19 0.93 16.22
C ARG A 160 -16.05 1.96 15.11
N MET A 161 -15.55 1.59 13.93
CA MET A 161 -15.43 2.49 12.79
C MET A 161 -16.79 3.03 12.34
N ILE A 162 -17.78 2.16 12.26
CA ILE A 162 -19.16 2.54 11.91
C ILE A 162 -19.77 3.45 12.99
N GLU A 163 -19.64 3.09 14.25
CA GLU A 163 -20.14 3.86 15.41
C GLU A 163 -19.48 5.24 15.48
N ASN A 164 -18.17 5.31 15.20
CA ASN A 164 -17.39 6.56 15.23
C ASN A 164 -17.56 7.44 13.98
N GLY A 165 -18.56 7.17 13.15
CA GLY A 165 -19.00 8.10 12.12
C GLY A 165 -18.45 7.85 10.71
N ALA A 166 -17.95 6.65 10.40
CA ALA A 166 -17.50 6.31 9.04
C ALA A 166 -18.59 6.53 7.98
N ILE A 167 -19.87 6.29 8.32
CA ILE A 167 -21.00 6.57 7.41
C ILE A 167 -21.08 8.07 7.10
N LYS A 168 -20.94 8.93 8.11
CA LYS A 168 -20.94 10.40 7.90
C LYS A 168 -19.76 10.85 7.07
N GLU A 169 -18.58 10.25 7.29
CA GLU A 169 -17.37 10.53 6.51
C GLU A 169 -17.55 10.15 5.03
N VAL A 170 -18.04 8.95 4.73
CA VAL A 170 -18.29 8.51 3.35
C VAL A 170 -19.39 9.35 2.69
N LYS A 171 -20.44 9.74 3.42
CA LYS A 171 -21.46 10.67 2.90
C LYS A 171 -20.87 12.02 2.48
N LYS A 172 -19.93 12.57 3.26
CA LYS A 172 -19.17 13.77 2.88
C LYS A 172 -18.26 13.52 1.68
N PHE A 173 -17.56 12.37 1.67
CA PHE A 173 -16.68 11.98 0.57
C PHE A 173 -17.41 11.87 -0.78
N ILE A 174 -18.63 11.31 -0.80
CA ILE A 174 -19.44 11.19 -2.02
C ILE A 174 -19.72 12.57 -2.65
N LYS A 175 -19.96 13.60 -1.82
CA LYS A 175 -20.22 14.97 -2.29
C LYS A 175 -19.04 15.59 -3.05
N LEU A 176 -17.81 15.08 -2.84
CA LEU A 176 -16.62 15.54 -3.56
C LEU A 176 -16.56 15.08 -5.03
N LYS A 177 -17.47 14.23 -5.48
CA LYS A 177 -17.59 13.71 -6.87
C LYS A 177 -16.25 13.25 -7.45
N ILE A 178 -15.42 12.57 -6.63
CA ILE A 178 -14.10 12.10 -7.04
C ILE A 178 -14.22 11.07 -8.18
N ARG A 179 -13.39 11.23 -9.21
CA ARG A 179 -13.35 10.31 -10.36
C ARG A 179 -13.19 8.85 -9.89
N LYS A 180 -13.95 7.93 -10.50
CA LYS A 180 -14.01 6.51 -10.11
C LYS A 180 -12.66 5.79 -10.18
N ASP A 181 -11.73 6.23 -11.04
CA ASP A 181 -10.39 5.65 -11.20
C ASP A 181 -9.40 5.98 -10.07
N LYS A 182 -9.73 6.94 -9.20
CA LYS A 182 -8.85 7.32 -8.08
C LYS A 182 -8.79 6.23 -7.00
N SER A 183 -7.58 6.05 -6.45
CA SER A 183 -7.29 4.99 -5.47
C SER A 183 -8.13 5.09 -4.19
N VAL A 184 -8.52 6.28 -3.77
CA VAL A 184 -9.36 6.51 -2.59
C VAL A 184 -10.71 5.80 -2.69
N ASN A 185 -11.29 5.64 -3.89
CA ASN A 185 -12.53 4.89 -4.08
C ASN A 185 -12.38 3.39 -3.79
N LYS A 186 -11.14 2.88 -3.71
CA LYS A 186 -10.83 1.47 -3.41
C LYS A 186 -10.56 1.23 -1.93
N ALA A 187 -10.63 2.27 -1.09
CA ALA A 187 -10.48 2.11 0.36
C ALA A 187 -11.58 1.20 0.91
N ILE A 188 -11.18 0.23 1.75
CA ILE A 188 -12.13 -0.71 2.38
C ILE A 188 -13.11 0.10 3.23
N GLY A 189 -14.39 -0.16 3.05
CA GLY A 189 -15.49 0.54 3.70
C GLY A 189 -16.17 1.58 2.80
N VAL A 190 -15.47 2.18 1.82
CA VAL A 190 -16.09 3.21 0.96
C VAL A 190 -17.21 2.64 0.09
N THR A 191 -16.96 1.54 -0.62
CA THR A 191 -17.97 0.91 -1.47
C THR A 191 -19.10 0.34 -0.65
N GLU A 192 -18.78 -0.38 0.44
CA GLU A 192 -19.75 -1.02 1.32
C GLU A 192 -20.70 0.01 1.94
N ILE A 193 -20.17 1.13 2.42
CA ILE A 193 -21.01 2.21 2.99
C ILE A 193 -21.82 2.91 1.88
N LYS A 194 -21.33 3.00 0.64
CA LYS A 194 -22.14 3.48 -0.49
C LYS A 194 -23.33 2.55 -0.75
N ASP A 195 -23.12 1.22 -0.77
CA ASP A 195 -24.19 0.23 -0.92
C ASP A 195 -25.28 0.42 0.17
N PHE A 196 -24.86 0.68 1.43
CA PHE A 196 -25.78 1.00 2.52
C PHE A 196 -26.54 2.31 2.31
N LEU A 197 -25.84 3.38 1.91
CA LEU A 197 -26.49 4.68 1.69
C LEU A 197 -27.47 4.65 0.51
N ASN A 198 -27.26 3.77 -0.46
CA ASN A 198 -28.16 3.50 -1.57
C ASN A 198 -29.29 2.52 -1.23
N LYS A 199 -29.38 2.03 0.03
CA LYS A 199 -30.33 1.01 0.49
C LYS A 199 -30.22 -0.34 -0.23
N GLU A 200 -29.08 -0.62 -0.84
CA GLU A 200 -28.77 -1.90 -1.49
C GLU A 200 -28.43 -3.00 -0.48
N LYS A 201 -27.96 -2.61 0.72
CA LYS A 201 -27.57 -3.49 1.82
C LYS A 201 -27.88 -2.88 3.17
N ASP A 202 -28.15 -3.75 4.14
CA ASP A 202 -28.30 -3.36 5.54
C ASP A 202 -26.96 -3.16 6.26
N LEU A 203 -27.02 -2.65 7.49
CA LEU A 203 -25.84 -2.34 8.30
C LEU A 203 -25.04 -3.60 8.69
N GLY A 204 -25.70 -4.72 8.94
CA GLY A 204 -25.06 -6.01 9.25
C GLY A 204 -24.26 -6.52 8.08
N GLN A 205 -24.86 -6.54 6.89
CA GLN A 205 -24.24 -6.97 5.65
C GLN A 205 -22.99 -6.15 5.29
N ILE A 206 -23.02 -4.83 5.46
CA ILE A 206 -21.84 -4.01 5.16
C ILE A 206 -20.74 -4.20 6.20
N LYS A 207 -21.07 -4.33 7.50
CA LYS A 207 -20.08 -4.65 8.54
C LYS A 207 -19.36 -5.96 8.22
N GLU A 208 -20.10 -7.02 7.89
CA GLU A 208 -19.52 -8.30 7.50
C GLU A 208 -18.62 -8.19 6.29
N LYS A 209 -19.07 -7.50 5.23
CA LYS A 209 -18.31 -7.32 4.00
C LYS A 209 -17.01 -6.53 4.21
N ILE A 210 -17.05 -5.50 5.05
CA ILE A 210 -15.86 -4.73 5.46
C ILE A 210 -14.89 -5.64 6.24
N ALA A 211 -15.38 -6.44 7.17
CA ALA A 211 -14.57 -7.36 7.94
C ALA A 211 -13.91 -8.43 7.05
N ILE A 212 -14.66 -9.03 6.12
CA ILE A 212 -14.12 -9.99 5.13
C ILE A 212 -13.00 -9.35 4.30
N LYS A 213 -13.23 -8.18 3.72
CA LYS A 213 -12.21 -7.48 2.91
C LYS A 213 -10.98 -7.10 3.74
N THR A 214 -11.17 -6.74 5.00
CA THR A 214 -10.08 -6.42 5.92
C THR A 214 -9.27 -7.68 6.26
N ARG A 215 -9.91 -8.82 6.51
CA ARG A 215 -9.23 -10.13 6.69
C ARG A 215 -8.42 -10.53 5.46
N GLN A 216 -9.00 -10.37 4.26
CA GLN A 216 -8.28 -10.64 3.01
C GLN A 216 -7.07 -9.71 2.84
N TYR A 217 -7.20 -8.44 3.25
CA TYR A 217 -6.09 -7.49 3.20
C TYR A 217 -4.99 -7.88 4.20
N ALA A 218 -5.35 -8.22 5.42
CA ALA A 218 -4.41 -8.71 6.44
C ALA A 218 -3.68 -9.99 5.98
N LYS A 219 -4.38 -10.95 5.36
CA LYS A 219 -3.76 -12.14 4.75
C LYS A 219 -2.71 -11.76 3.70
N ARG A 220 -3.02 -10.79 2.84
CA ARG A 220 -2.04 -10.29 1.84
C ARG A 220 -0.82 -9.65 2.51
N GLN A 221 -1.00 -8.89 3.59
CA GLN A 221 0.11 -8.32 4.36
C GLN A 221 1.01 -9.40 4.95
N SER A 222 0.43 -10.42 5.62
CA SER A 222 1.20 -11.52 6.21
C SER A 222 1.92 -12.36 5.14
N THR A 223 1.28 -12.65 4.01
CA THR A 223 1.93 -13.37 2.89
C THR A 223 3.10 -12.57 2.31
N TRP A 224 2.92 -11.27 2.14
CA TRP A 224 3.97 -10.39 1.65
C TRP A 224 5.14 -10.31 2.65
N ALA A 225 4.86 -10.16 3.94
CA ALA A 225 5.86 -10.08 4.99
C ALA A 225 6.72 -11.35 5.04
N ARG A 226 6.10 -12.54 5.00
CA ARG A 226 6.83 -13.82 4.96
C ARG A 226 7.82 -13.92 3.80
N GLY A 227 7.49 -13.38 2.65
CA GLY A 227 8.37 -13.43 1.47
C GLY A 227 9.40 -12.28 1.38
N ASN A 228 9.22 -11.17 2.11
CA ASN A 228 10.03 -9.95 1.94
C ASN A 228 10.64 -9.40 3.23
N MET A 229 10.26 -9.94 4.40
CA MET A 229 10.73 -9.49 5.71
C MET A 229 11.45 -10.64 6.47
N THR A 230 12.15 -11.50 5.75
CA THR A 230 12.80 -12.70 6.32
C THR A 230 13.90 -12.37 7.34
N SER A 231 14.53 -11.20 7.22
CA SER A 231 15.56 -10.72 8.15
C SER A 231 15.01 -9.85 9.28
N TRP A 232 13.68 -9.71 9.40
CA TRP A 232 13.06 -8.91 10.45
C TRP A 232 12.86 -9.75 11.70
N ILE A 233 12.94 -9.12 12.87
CA ILE A 233 12.63 -9.77 14.13
C ILE A 233 11.12 -10.03 14.18
N MET A 234 10.75 -11.29 14.31
CA MET A 234 9.34 -11.71 14.42
C MET A 234 8.93 -11.72 15.88
N LEU A 235 7.93 -10.95 16.26
CA LEU A 235 7.39 -10.89 17.62
C LEU A 235 5.91 -11.25 17.65
N LYS A 236 5.49 -11.99 18.67
CA LYS A 236 4.07 -12.09 19.01
C LYS A 236 3.67 -10.90 19.87
N PRO A 237 2.37 -10.47 19.84
CA PRO A 237 1.91 -9.33 20.63
C PRO A 237 2.25 -9.41 22.12
N LYS A 238 2.16 -10.59 22.72
CA LYS A 238 2.50 -10.84 24.14
C LYS A 238 3.97 -10.59 24.50
N ASP A 239 4.87 -10.69 23.53
CA ASP A 239 6.31 -10.58 23.74
C ASP A 239 6.83 -9.14 23.59
N ILE A 240 6.00 -8.21 23.12
CA ILE A 240 6.40 -6.82 22.82
C ILE A 240 6.94 -6.14 24.08
N ASN A 241 6.27 -6.23 25.22
CA ASN A 241 6.70 -5.55 26.44
C ASN A 241 8.02 -6.10 26.96
N LYS A 242 8.23 -7.43 26.89
CA LYS A 242 9.51 -8.06 27.24
C LYS A 242 10.63 -7.63 26.31
N PHE A 243 10.33 -7.51 25.05
CA PHE A 243 11.27 -7.07 24.03
C PHE A 243 11.69 -5.60 24.23
N LEU A 244 10.72 -4.69 24.46
CA LEU A 244 11.01 -3.26 24.70
C LEU A 244 11.85 -2.98 25.93
N LYS A 245 11.88 -3.89 26.90
CA LYS A 245 12.78 -3.78 28.07
C LYS A 245 14.23 -4.15 27.76
N LYS A 246 14.52 -4.75 26.59
CA LYS A 246 15.85 -5.22 26.19
C LYS A 246 16.56 -4.29 25.21
N ILE A 247 15.88 -3.30 24.70
CA ILE A 247 16.38 -2.28 23.78
C ILE A 247 16.38 -0.90 24.43
#